data_c436cfec0c87c41311f3e38ce9b8f5b0
#
_entry.id   c436cfec0c87c41311f3e38ce9b8f5b0
#
_cell.length_a   1.000
_cell.length_b   1.000
_cell.length_c   1.000
_cell.angle_alpha   90.00
_cell.angle_beta   90.00
_cell.angle_gamma   90.00
#
_symmetry.space_group_name_H-M   'P 1'
#
loop_
_entity.id
_entity.type
_entity.pdbx_description
1 polymer ?
#
loop_
_entity_poly.entity_id
_entity_poly.type
_entity_poly.pdbx_seq_one_letter_code
_entity_poly.pdbx_strand_id
1 'polypeptide(L)'
;MKKSLVLGAVTLAAMSAGSVFAGTADDVKARGTLNCGVSTGVPGFAQPDANGVWQGFDVAVCRAVAAAVLGDGNAVEFVPTTGKTRFTALASGEIDMLARNTTWTFSRDVDLKF
;
A
#
# COMPACT_ATOMS: atom_id res chain seq x y z
N MET A 1 -58.79 40.42 -6.70
CA MET A 1 -57.37 40.35 -6.24
C MET A 1 -57.00 38.88 -6.08
N LYS A 2 -56.32 38.30 -7.07
CA LYS A 2 -55.84 36.91 -7.02
C LYS A 2 -54.35 36.92 -6.79
N LYS A 3 -53.90 36.49 -5.62
CA LYS A 3 -52.51 36.32 -5.27
C LYS A 3 -52.06 34.93 -5.72
N SER A 4 -51.27 34.87 -6.79
CA SER A 4 -50.68 33.64 -7.30
C SER A 4 -49.42 33.33 -6.45
N LEU A 5 -49.46 32.25 -5.71
CA LEU A 5 -48.32 31.72 -4.97
C LEU A 5 -47.51 30.85 -5.95
N VAL A 6 -46.34 31.31 -6.34
CA VAL A 6 -45.39 30.52 -7.12
C VAL A 6 -44.57 29.68 -6.14
N LEU A 7 -44.86 28.40 -6.11
CA LEU A 7 -44.12 27.41 -5.31
C LEU A 7 -42.87 26.98 -6.10
N GLY A 8 -41.70 27.52 -5.75
CA GLY A 8 -40.44 27.14 -6.35
C GLY A 8 -40.00 25.77 -5.83
N ALA A 9 -40.03 24.76 -6.71
CA ALA A 9 -39.45 23.45 -6.41
C ALA A 9 -37.92 23.54 -6.49
N VAL A 10 -37.26 23.51 -5.33
CA VAL A 10 -35.82 23.34 -5.22
C VAL A 10 -35.50 21.85 -5.38
N THR A 11 -35.07 21.48 -6.56
CA THR A 11 -34.57 20.12 -6.83
C THR A 11 -33.17 19.98 -6.21
N LEU A 12 -33.09 19.32 -5.05
CA LEU A 12 -31.85 18.95 -4.42
C LEU A 12 -31.23 17.78 -5.21
N ALA A 13 -30.29 18.08 -6.12
CA ALA A 13 -29.52 17.06 -6.79
C ALA A 13 -28.54 16.44 -5.75
N ALA A 14 -28.92 15.29 -5.23
CA ALA A 14 -28.02 14.47 -4.41
C ALA A 14 -26.90 13.95 -5.32
N MET A 15 -25.73 14.61 -5.28
CA MET A 15 -24.50 14.08 -5.84
C MET A 15 -24.11 12.86 -5.01
N SER A 16 -24.47 11.66 -5.47
CA SER A 16 -23.91 10.43 -4.98
C SER A 16 -22.41 10.41 -5.35
N ALA A 17 -21.57 10.88 -4.44
CA ALA A 17 -20.14 10.64 -4.51
C ALA A 17 -19.94 9.13 -4.37
N GLY A 18 -19.84 8.43 -5.51
CA GLY A 18 -19.42 7.03 -5.53
C GLY A 18 -18.07 6.95 -4.82
N SER A 19 -17.97 6.10 -3.81
CA SER A 19 -16.72 5.79 -3.15
C SER A 19 -15.79 5.21 -4.20
N VAL A 20 -14.87 6.01 -4.72
CA VAL A 20 -13.74 5.53 -5.50
C VAL A 20 -12.89 4.77 -4.51
N PHE A 21 -12.88 3.44 -4.59
CA PHE A 21 -11.90 2.64 -3.85
C PHE A 21 -10.52 3.02 -4.41
N ALA A 22 -9.79 3.84 -3.69
CA ALA A 22 -8.39 4.11 -3.96
C ALA A 22 -7.65 2.76 -3.91
N GLY A 23 -6.84 2.47 -4.93
CA GLY A 23 -5.98 1.29 -4.92
C GLY A 23 -4.79 1.51 -4.00
N THR A 24 -4.10 0.44 -3.60
CA THR A 24 -2.90 0.52 -2.74
C THR A 24 -1.88 1.55 -3.24
N ALA A 25 -1.71 1.69 -4.56
CA ALA A 25 -0.79 2.68 -5.13
C ALA A 25 -1.25 4.12 -4.88
N ASP A 26 -2.55 4.38 -4.85
CA ASP A 26 -3.08 5.72 -4.55
C ASP A 26 -2.92 6.06 -3.07
N ASP A 27 -3.12 5.08 -2.18
CA ASP A 27 -2.87 5.23 -0.74
C ASP A 27 -1.39 5.50 -0.45
N VAL A 28 -0.47 4.79 -1.12
CA VAL A 28 0.98 5.00 -1.03
C VAL A 28 1.34 6.41 -1.51
N LYS A 29 0.80 6.88 -2.63
CA LYS A 29 1.02 8.24 -3.13
C LYS A 29 0.49 9.31 -2.18
N ALA A 30 -0.71 9.11 -1.64
CA ALA A 30 -1.31 10.04 -0.69
C ALA A 30 -0.51 10.13 0.62
N ARG A 31 0.05 9.03 1.08
CA ARG A 31 0.91 8.96 2.28
C ARG A 31 2.33 9.46 2.01
N GLY A 32 2.84 9.31 0.79
CA GLY A 32 4.20 9.67 0.40
C GLY A 32 5.27 8.68 0.88
N THR A 33 4.88 7.48 1.30
CA THR A 33 5.80 6.44 1.81
C THR A 33 5.26 5.06 1.44
N LEU A 34 6.16 4.16 1.01
CA LEU A 34 5.88 2.75 0.75
C LEU A 34 6.22 1.92 1.98
N ASN A 35 5.23 1.23 2.57
CA ASN A 35 5.47 0.27 3.65
C ASN A 35 5.82 -1.09 3.03
N CYS A 36 7.08 -1.49 3.10
CA CYS A 36 7.57 -2.72 2.50
C CYS A 36 7.90 -3.78 3.55
N GLY A 37 7.17 -4.89 3.54
CA GLY A 37 7.43 -6.03 4.39
C GLY A 37 8.67 -6.80 3.91
N VAL A 38 9.66 -6.95 4.79
CA VAL A 38 10.92 -7.64 4.53
C VAL A 38 11.17 -8.74 5.56
N SER A 39 12.19 -9.57 5.35
CA SER A 39 12.59 -10.56 6.34
C SER A 39 13.27 -9.90 7.54
N THR A 40 13.29 -10.60 8.67
CA THR A 40 13.85 -10.11 9.95
C THR A 40 15.38 -10.13 10.02
N GLY A 41 16.08 -10.49 8.96
CA GLY A 41 17.52 -10.54 8.89
C GLY A 41 18.02 -11.76 8.12
N VAL A 42 17.98 -11.69 6.79
CA VAL A 42 18.57 -12.70 5.90
C VAL A 42 19.72 -12.06 5.13
N PRO A 43 20.97 -12.48 5.37
CA PRO A 43 22.13 -11.91 4.71
C PRO A 43 22.00 -11.92 3.19
N GLY A 44 22.31 -10.78 2.54
CA GLY A 44 22.21 -10.59 1.10
C GLY A 44 20.80 -10.29 0.57
N PHE A 45 19.75 -10.54 1.36
CA PHE A 45 18.36 -10.27 0.97
C PHE A 45 17.77 -9.06 1.70
N ALA A 46 17.61 -9.15 3.01
CA ALA A 46 17.18 -8.02 3.82
C ALA A 46 17.76 -8.13 5.23
N GLN A 47 18.62 -7.21 5.59
CA GLN A 47 19.13 -7.04 6.94
C GLN A 47 19.60 -5.60 7.14
N PRO A 48 19.50 -5.04 8.35
CA PRO A 48 20.15 -3.78 8.67
C PRO A 48 21.67 -4.00 8.83
N ASP A 49 22.44 -3.00 8.44
CA ASP A 49 23.86 -2.93 8.74
C ASP A 49 24.12 -2.45 10.18
N ALA A 50 25.39 -2.23 10.55
CA ALA A 50 25.78 -1.79 11.88
C ALA A 50 25.23 -0.40 12.26
N ASN A 51 24.81 0.40 11.28
CA ASN A 51 24.20 1.72 11.46
C ASN A 51 22.65 1.68 11.41
N GLY A 52 22.07 0.48 11.28
CA GLY A 52 20.62 0.29 11.15
C GLY A 52 20.09 0.53 9.74
N VAL A 53 20.95 0.71 8.74
CA VAL A 53 20.53 0.93 7.35
C VAL A 53 20.23 -0.40 6.68
N TRP A 54 19.00 -0.55 6.18
CA TRP A 54 18.57 -1.75 5.48
C TRP A 54 19.29 -1.96 4.16
N GLN A 55 19.75 -3.19 3.93
CA GLN A 55 20.55 -3.60 2.78
C GLN A 55 20.12 -4.97 2.24
N GLY A 56 20.36 -5.20 0.95
CA GLY A 56 20.17 -6.46 0.29
C GLY A 56 19.20 -6.42 -0.89
N PHE A 57 19.00 -7.58 -1.53
CA PHE A 57 18.21 -7.69 -2.76
C PHE A 57 16.74 -7.29 -2.56
N ASP A 58 16.08 -7.81 -1.52
CA ASP A 58 14.68 -7.50 -1.23
C ASP A 58 14.50 -6.01 -0.92
N VAL A 59 15.46 -5.41 -0.21
CA VAL A 59 15.50 -3.98 0.08
C VAL A 59 15.64 -3.15 -1.20
N ALA A 60 16.48 -3.59 -2.14
CA ALA A 60 16.63 -2.92 -3.43
C ALA A 60 15.32 -2.98 -4.26
N VAL A 61 14.59 -4.09 -4.21
CA VAL A 61 13.27 -4.23 -4.85
C VAL A 61 12.27 -3.23 -4.24
N CYS A 62 12.18 -3.13 -2.91
CA CYS A 62 11.32 -2.13 -2.26
C CYS A 62 11.65 -0.70 -2.71
N ARG A 63 12.95 -0.36 -2.75
CA ARG A 63 13.40 0.97 -3.19
C ARG A 63 13.08 1.24 -4.66
N ALA A 64 13.19 0.24 -5.52
CA ALA A 64 12.83 0.37 -6.93
C ALA A 64 11.34 0.64 -7.12
N VAL A 65 10.48 -0.02 -6.35
CA VAL A 65 9.03 0.21 -6.37
C VAL A 65 8.70 1.61 -5.83
N ALA A 66 9.31 2.03 -4.72
CA ALA A 66 9.12 3.38 -4.19
C ALA A 66 9.55 4.46 -5.21
N ALA A 67 10.69 4.27 -5.87
CA ALA A 67 11.15 5.17 -6.92
C ALA A 67 10.15 5.25 -8.09
N ALA A 68 9.57 4.13 -8.49
CA ALA A 68 8.58 4.08 -9.57
C ALA A 68 7.24 4.74 -9.20
N VAL A 69 6.79 4.58 -7.94
CA VAL A 69 5.47 5.06 -7.49
C VAL A 69 5.53 6.50 -6.97
N LEU A 70 6.62 6.85 -6.25
CA LEU A 70 6.77 8.11 -5.52
C LEU A 70 7.84 9.03 -6.12
N GLY A 71 8.66 8.53 -7.05
CA GLY A 71 9.80 9.28 -7.59
C GLY A 71 11.03 9.30 -6.66
N ASP A 72 10.98 8.65 -5.51
CA ASP A 72 12.07 8.59 -4.54
C ASP A 72 12.24 7.17 -3.97
N GLY A 73 13.36 6.53 -4.26
CA GLY A 73 13.71 5.20 -3.74
C GLY A 73 14.02 5.16 -2.23
N ASN A 74 14.10 6.30 -1.56
CA ASN A 74 14.28 6.37 -0.11
C ASN A 74 12.97 6.55 0.64
N ALA A 75 11.86 6.83 -0.06
CA ALA A 75 10.54 6.95 0.53
C ALA A 75 9.94 5.56 0.88
N VAL A 76 10.67 4.76 1.65
CA VAL A 76 10.31 3.40 2.06
C VAL A 76 10.43 3.25 3.57
N GLU A 77 9.39 2.71 4.18
CA GLU A 77 9.43 2.15 5.54
C GLU A 77 9.60 0.64 5.43
N PHE A 78 10.67 0.11 6.02
CA PHE A 78 10.93 -1.33 6.04
C PHE A 78 10.30 -1.95 7.28
N VAL A 79 9.34 -2.85 7.08
CA VAL A 79 8.61 -3.54 8.16
C VAL A 79 9.10 -4.98 8.26
N PRO A 80 9.85 -5.34 9.31
CA PRO A 80 10.31 -6.71 9.50
C PRO A 80 9.12 -7.65 9.76
N THR A 81 8.99 -8.70 8.96
CA THR A 81 7.94 -9.70 9.09
C THR A 81 8.53 -11.10 9.25
N THR A 82 7.81 -11.98 9.93
CA THR A 82 8.16 -13.39 10.07
C THR A 82 7.45 -14.25 9.02
N GLY A 83 7.78 -15.53 8.93
CA GLY A 83 7.05 -16.50 8.12
C GLY A 83 5.56 -16.62 8.49
N LYS A 84 5.20 -16.31 9.74
CA LYS A 84 3.82 -16.39 10.25
C LYS A 84 3.05 -15.08 10.06
N THR A 85 3.70 -13.92 10.20
CA THR A 85 3.02 -12.62 10.23
C THR A 85 2.92 -11.92 8.88
N ARG A 86 3.77 -12.30 7.91
CA ARG A 86 3.90 -11.60 6.61
C ARG A 86 2.60 -11.46 5.83
N PHE A 87 1.77 -12.51 5.80
CA PHE A 87 0.52 -12.48 5.03
C PHE A 87 -0.58 -11.74 5.75
N THR A 88 -0.61 -11.83 7.08
CA THR A 88 -1.55 -11.05 7.90
C THR A 88 -1.24 -9.56 7.79
N ALA A 89 0.03 -9.17 7.84
CA ALA A 89 0.46 -7.78 7.67
C ALA A 89 0.06 -7.22 6.29
N LEU A 90 0.20 -8.04 5.22
CA LEU A 90 -0.23 -7.65 3.88
C LEU A 90 -1.76 -7.52 3.79
N ALA A 91 -2.49 -8.49 4.32
CA ALA A 91 -3.96 -8.50 4.28
C ALA A 91 -4.59 -7.38 5.11
N SER A 92 -3.96 -6.99 6.21
CA SER A 92 -4.43 -5.89 7.09
C SER A 92 -4.08 -4.50 6.57
N GLY A 93 -3.21 -4.38 5.56
CA GLY A 93 -2.71 -3.10 5.08
C GLY A 93 -1.62 -2.47 5.96
N GLU A 94 -1.06 -3.21 6.92
CA GLU A 94 0.13 -2.79 7.67
C GLU A 94 1.33 -2.58 6.74
N ILE A 95 1.44 -3.42 5.70
CA ILE A 95 2.38 -3.27 4.61
C ILE A 95 1.65 -3.19 3.28
N ASP A 96 2.18 -2.45 2.33
CA ASP A 96 1.64 -2.26 0.99
C ASP A 96 2.13 -3.34 0.01
N MET A 97 3.34 -3.82 0.24
CA MET A 97 3.95 -4.91 -0.51
C MET A 97 4.81 -5.79 0.38
N LEU A 98 5.05 -7.00 -0.08
CA LEU A 98 5.90 -7.97 0.60
C LEU A 98 7.05 -8.38 -0.33
N ALA A 99 8.28 -8.02 0.03
CA ALA A 99 9.50 -8.41 -0.66
C ALA A 99 10.37 -9.27 0.28
N ARG A 100 10.24 -10.60 0.14
CA ARG A 100 11.01 -11.55 0.93
C ARG A 100 10.92 -12.96 0.32
N ASN A 101 11.62 -13.92 0.90
CA ASN A 101 11.63 -15.33 0.50
C ASN A 101 10.24 -15.99 0.62
N THR A 102 9.35 -15.67 -0.30
CA THR A 102 7.96 -16.15 -0.33
C THR A 102 7.74 -16.98 -1.58
N THR A 103 7.45 -18.27 -1.41
CA THR A 103 7.14 -19.15 -2.53
C THR A 103 5.78 -18.81 -3.13
N TRP A 104 5.74 -18.59 -4.42
CA TRP A 104 4.50 -18.52 -5.18
C TRP A 104 3.85 -19.91 -5.23
N THR A 105 2.64 -20.03 -4.76
CA THR A 105 1.83 -21.25 -4.86
C THR A 105 0.46 -20.88 -5.40
N PHE A 106 -0.21 -21.84 -6.02
CA PHE A 106 -1.55 -21.62 -6.58
C PHE A 106 -2.55 -21.09 -5.53
N SER A 107 -2.54 -21.66 -4.33
CA SER A 107 -3.41 -21.21 -3.25
C SER A 107 -3.13 -19.79 -2.78
N ARG A 108 -1.86 -19.36 -2.79
CA ARG A 108 -1.48 -18.00 -2.41
C ARG A 108 -1.77 -16.98 -3.51
N ASP A 109 -1.71 -17.39 -4.77
CA ASP A 109 -1.97 -16.51 -5.90
C ASP A 109 -3.42 -16.00 -5.93
N VAL A 110 -4.35 -16.84 -5.49
CA VAL A 110 -5.77 -16.47 -5.38
C VAL A 110 -5.99 -15.34 -4.37
N ASP A 111 -5.26 -15.36 -3.25
CA ASP A 111 -5.51 -14.48 -2.12
C ASP A 111 -4.58 -13.26 -2.09
N LEU A 112 -3.37 -13.36 -2.63
CA LEU A 112 -2.29 -12.40 -2.34
C LEU A 112 -1.84 -11.54 -3.52
N LYS A 113 -2.29 -11.77 -4.74
CA LYS A 113 -1.83 -10.99 -5.91
C LYS A 113 -0.30 -11.01 -6.07
N PHE A 114 0.25 -12.17 -6.37
CA PHE A 114 1.68 -12.31 -6.69
C PHE A 114 2.07 -11.59 -7.98
#